data_5eef23ba7afbbe36d2e574ad03a822c5
#
_entry.id   5eef23ba7afbbe36d2e574ad03a822c5
#
_cell.length_a   1.000
_cell.length_b   1.000
_cell.length_c   1.000
_cell.angle_alpha   90.00
_cell.angle_beta   90.00
_cell.angle_gamma   90.00
#
_symmetry.space_group_name_H-M   'P 1'
#
loop_
_entity.id
_entity.type
_entity.pdbx_description
1 polymer ?
#
loop_
_entity_poly.entity_id
_entity_poly.type
_entity_poly.pdbx_seq_one_letter_code
_entity_poly.pdbx_strand_id
1 'polypeptide(L)'
;MVRASGDKLVSLANMTALSALIGLPLIFFVPLPSREVWGLLALTTLLHTGYKIFLVRAYAHGGLGHVYPLARGGAPLLVAGAGFVLLGETLSPASLAGMLLVTLGIISLAFRKNGGTQDEKRATLYALITAGFIASYTTVDGIGARLAETSFAYVAWLFVLDGAAFTALALWRRGPGAAWSPATLLRQGLPGALLQVVAYALVLWAMTKAPLGLVSAVRETSVVFAALISSLILKEKLGPMAAIAALAVAAGVILIEG
;
A
#
# COMPACT_ATOMS: atom_id res chain seq x y z
N MET A 1 -3.62 -6.79 -11.91
CA MET A 1 -2.46 -6.55 -12.79
C MET A 1 -1.29 -7.48 -12.47
N VAL A 2 -0.66 -7.39 -11.30
CA VAL A 2 0.49 -8.22 -10.92
C VAL A 2 0.23 -9.74 -11.00
N ARG A 3 -1.02 -10.18 -10.87
CA ARG A 3 -1.40 -11.60 -10.94
C ARG A 3 -1.49 -12.14 -12.38
N ALA A 4 -1.72 -11.28 -13.37
CA ALA A 4 -1.93 -11.67 -14.77
C ALA A 4 -0.64 -11.69 -15.60
N SER A 5 0.45 -11.10 -15.10
CA SER A 5 1.76 -11.08 -15.77
C SER A 5 2.62 -12.26 -15.32
N GLY A 6 3.34 -12.87 -16.26
CA GLY A 6 4.28 -13.98 -15.95
C GLY A 6 5.39 -13.60 -14.96
N ASP A 7 5.87 -12.36 -14.96
CA ASP A 7 6.86 -11.83 -14.02
C ASP A 7 6.28 -10.68 -13.17
N LYS A 8 6.01 -10.99 -11.91
CA LYS A 8 5.42 -10.05 -10.94
C LYS A 8 6.30 -8.85 -10.65
N LEU A 9 7.62 -9.04 -10.65
CA LEU A 9 8.59 -7.96 -10.42
C LEU A 9 8.56 -6.95 -11.55
N VAL A 10 8.54 -7.43 -12.79
CA VAL A 10 8.47 -6.61 -13.99
C VAL A 10 7.16 -5.84 -14.06
N SER A 11 6.04 -6.49 -13.74
CA SER A 11 4.72 -5.83 -13.72
C SER A 11 4.67 -4.68 -12.70
N LEU A 12 5.24 -4.89 -11.52
CA LEU A 12 5.34 -3.84 -10.50
C LEU A 12 6.28 -2.71 -10.96
N ALA A 13 7.43 -3.04 -11.55
CA ALA A 13 8.39 -2.07 -12.06
C ALA A 13 7.78 -1.19 -13.16
N ASN A 14 7.02 -1.78 -14.08
CA ASN A 14 6.31 -1.02 -15.12
C ASN A 14 5.33 0.00 -14.52
N MET A 15 4.55 -0.41 -13.51
CA MET A 15 3.61 0.48 -12.86
C MET A 15 4.33 1.62 -12.10
N THR A 16 5.42 1.32 -11.39
CA THR A 16 6.17 2.35 -10.66
C THR A 16 6.95 3.28 -11.57
N ALA A 17 7.49 2.78 -12.69
CA ALA A 17 8.12 3.60 -13.72
C ALA A 17 7.13 4.61 -14.32
N LEU A 18 5.91 4.17 -14.63
CA LEU A 18 4.85 5.07 -15.12
C LEU A 18 4.44 6.08 -14.06
N SER A 19 4.35 5.70 -12.79
CA SER A 19 4.10 6.65 -11.69
C SER A 19 5.21 7.70 -11.60
N ALA A 20 6.48 7.30 -11.78
CA ALA A 20 7.60 8.24 -11.84
C ALA A 20 7.51 9.18 -13.06
N LEU A 21 7.13 8.67 -14.23
CA LEU A 21 6.93 9.49 -15.43
C LEU A 21 5.77 10.49 -15.27
N ILE A 22 4.73 10.15 -14.51
CA ILE A 22 3.65 11.08 -14.14
C ILE A 22 4.16 12.14 -13.14
N GLY A 23 4.97 11.73 -12.15
CA GLY A 23 5.55 12.62 -11.16
C GLY A 23 6.61 13.56 -11.72
N LEU A 24 7.37 13.14 -12.73
CA LEU A 24 8.50 13.87 -13.28
C LEU A 24 8.15 15.30 -13.77
N PRO A 25 7.11 15.53 -14.54
CA PRO A 25 6.74 16.91 -14.90
C PRO A 25 6.28 17.73 -13.68
N LEU A 26 5.70 17.10 -12.67
CA LEU A 26 5.16 17.78 -11.50
C LEU A 26 6.25 18.38 -10.61
N ILE A 27 7.46 17.77 -10.55
CA ILE A 27 8.56 18.31 -9.73
C ILE A 27 9.05 19.69 -10.21
N PHE A 28 8.78 20.09 -11.44
CA PHE A 28 9.12 21.42 -11.95
C PHE A 28 8.16 22.51 -11.50
N PHE A 29 6.99 22.13 -10.95
CA PHE A 29 5.95 23.05 -10.49
C PHE A 29 5.78 23.05 -8.96
N VAL A 30 6.63 22.34 -8.24
CA VAL A 30 6.58 22.24 -6.78
C VAL A 30 7.90 22.69 -6.17
N PRO A 31 7.90 23.16 -4.90
CA PRO A 31 9.10 23.54 -4.19
C PRO A 31 10.08 22.36 -4.06
N LEU A 32 11.37 22.70 -4.00
CA LEU A 32 12.41 21.72 -3.68
C LEU A 32 12.27 21.27 -2.21
N PRO A 33 12.40 19.98 -1.92
CA PRO A 33 12.36 19.48 -0.56
C PRO A 33 13.46 20.09 0.32
N SER A 34 13.13 20.38 1.58
CA SER A 34 14.12 20.72 2.58
C SER A 34 15.09 19.56 2.85
N ARG A 35 16.21 19.84 3.52
CA ARG A 35 17.21 18.79 3.85
C ARG A 35 16.60 17.64 4.66
N GLU A 36 15.68 17.95 5.57
CA GLU A 36 14.99 16.97 6.39
C GLU A 36 14.04 16.10 5.54
N VAL A 37 13.28 16.73 4.66
CA VAL A 37 12.36 16.04 3.75
C VAL A 37 13.12 15.13 2.77
N TRP A 38 14.32 15.55 2.30
CA TRP A 38 15.19 14.69 1.49
C TRP A 38 15.61 13.40 2.22
N GLY A 39 15.93 13.52 3.52
CA GLY A 39 16.23 12.34 4.36
C GLY A 39 15.07 11.37 4.46
N LEU A 40 13.85 11.90 4.64
CA LEU A 40 12.63 11.08 4.68
C LEU A 40 12.30 10.46 3.32
N LEU A 41 12.48 11.20 2.22
CA LEU A 41 12.29 10.68 0.86
C LEU A 41 13.29 9.56 0.53
N ALA A 42 14.55 9.67 0.97
CA ALA A 42 15.52 8.60 0.81
C ALA A 42 15.14 7.36 1.63
N LEU A 43 14.76 7.55 2.89
CA LEU A 43 14.33 6.46 3.76
C LEU A 43 13.08 5.76 3.22
N THR A 44 12.06 6.51 2.83
CA THR A 44 10.83 5.92 2.30
C THR A 44 11.05 5.19 0.98
N THR A 45 11.94 5.67 0.11
CA THR A 45 12.32 4.98 -1.12
C THR A 45 12.91 3.59 -0.84
N LEU A 46 13.75 3.46 0.19
CA LEU A 46 14.27 2.17 0.63
C LEU A 46 13.15 1.27 1.20
N LEU A 47 12.27 1.84 2.03
CA LEU A 47 11.14 1.11 2.61
C LEU A 47 10.15 0.63 1.55
N HIS A 48 9.80 1.47 0.57
CA HIS A 48 8.95 1.09 -0.56
C HIS A 48 9.60 0.00 -1.42
N THR A 49 10.90 0.07 -1.64
CA THR A 49 11.64 -0.97 -2.36
C THR A 49 11.61 -2.30 -1.59
N GLY A 50 11.88 -2.26 -0.28
CA GLY A 50 11.77 -3.43 0.60
C GLY A 50 10.36 -4.04 0.60
N TYR A 51 9.35 -3.21 0.78
CA TYR A 51 7.94 -3.58 0.67
C TYR A 51 7.64 -4.37 -0.61
N LYS A 52 8.03 -3.85 -1.77
CA LYS A 52 7.77 -4.49 -3.07
C LYS A 52 8.49 -5.83 -3.21
N ILE A 53 9.73 -5.93 -2.73
CA ILE A 53 10.51 -7.17 -2.75
C ILE A 53 9.80 -8.26 -1.91
N PHE A 54 9.41 -7.93 -0.67
CA PHE A 54 8.76 -8.90 0.21
C PHE A 54 7.35 -9.24 -0.24
N LEU A 55 6.61 -8.29 -0.81
CA LEU A 55 5.30 -8.54 -1.42
C LEU A 55 5.39 -9.54 -2.58
N VAL A 56 6.37 -9.38 -3.47
CA VAL A 56 6.60 -10.33 -4.58
C VAL A 56 6.94 -11.72 -4.03
N ARG A 57 7.77 -11.81 -2.99
CA ARG A 57 8.09 -13.08 -2.32
C ARG A 57 6.87 -13.70 -1.65
N ALA A 58 6.04 -12.92 -0.97
CA ALA A 58 4.81 -13.41 -0.37
C ALA A 58 3.88 -14.03 -1.41
N TYR A 59 3.68 -13.33 -2.53
CA TYR A 59 2.87 -13.86 -3.65
C TYR A 59 3.52 -15.01 -4.43
N ALA A 60 4.79 -15.26 -4.28
CA ALA A 60 5.42 -16.44 -4.85
C ALA A 60 5.04 -17.72 -4.10
N HIS A 61 4.75 -17.61 -2.81
CA HIS A 61 4.43 -18.74 -1.92
C HIS A 61 2.95 -18.82 -1.53
N GLY A 62 2.15 -17.74 -1.71
CA GLY A 62 0.75 -17.72 -1.30
C GLY A 62 -0.18 -17.02 -2.29
N GLY A 63 -1.46 -17.39 -2.25
CA GLY A 63 -2.50 -16.74 -3.05
C GLY A 63 -2.91 -15.38 -2.52
N LEU A 64 -3.59 -14.60 -3.38
CA LEU A 64 -4.06 -13.24 -3.06
C LEU A 64 -4.94 -13.20 -1.80
N GLY A 65 -5.86 -14.18 -1.66
CA GLY A 65 -6.79 -14.23 -0.53
C GLY A 65 -6.15 -14.50 0.83
N HIS A 66 -4.87 -14.94 0.87
CA HIS A 66 -4.11 -15.15 2.10
C HIS A 66 -3.11 -14.00 2.34
N VAL A 67 -2.31 -13.69 1.32
CA VAL A 67 -1.22 -12.71 1.43
C VAL A 67 -1.74 -11.29 1.60
N TYR A 68 -2.74 -10.89 0.80
CA TYR A 68 -3.24 -9.52 0.80
C TYR A 68 -3.83 -9.08 2.14
N PRO A 69 -4.73 -9.86 2.79
CA PRO A 69 -5.27 -9.50 4.09
C PRO A 69 -4.21 -9.40 5.19
N LEU A 70 -3.22 -10.30 5.20
CA LEU A 70 -2.13 -10.26 6.18
C LEU A 70 -1.22 -9.04 5.99
N ALA A 71 -0.85 -8.76 4.74
CA ALA A 71 0.02 -7.64 4.43
C ALA A 71 -0.63 -6.28 4.73
N ARG A 72 -1.94 -6.16 4.55
CA ARG A 72 -2.68 -4.91 4.70
C ARG A 72 -3.33 -4.74 6.08
N GLY A 73 -3.92 -5.83 6.60
CA GLY A 73 -4.74 -5.75 7.81
C GLY A 73 -3.99 -5.32 9.07
N GLY A 74 -2.71 -5.68 9.21
CA GLY A 74 -1.91 -5.30 10.39
C GLY A 74 -1.34 -3.88 10.35
N ALA A 75 -1.27 -3.26 9.17
CA ALA A 75 -0.60 -1.97 9.00
C ALA A 75 -1.25 -0.82 9.80
N PRO A 76 -2.58 -0.63 9.84
CA PRO A 76 -3.19 0.51 10.54
C PRO A 76 -2.86 0.58 12.02
N LEU A 77 -2.86 -0.54 12.72
CA LEU A 77 -2.50 -0.57 14.16
C LEU A 77 -1.03 -0.23 14.40
N LEU A 78 -0.14 -0.71 13.53
CA LEU A 78 1.28 -0.37 13.61
C LEU A 78 1.51 1.12 13.32
N VAL A 79 0.79 1.69 12.34
CA VAL A 79 0.84 3.13 12.03
C VAL A 79 0.31 3.95 13.19
N ALA A 80 -0.79 3.53 13.82
CA ALA A 80 -1.33 4.21 14.99
C ALA A 80 -0.36 4.19 16.18
N GLY A 81 0.26 3.03 16.44
CA GLY A 81 1.32 2.92 17.46
C GLY A 81 2.51 3.82 17.17
N ALA A 82 2.97 3.88 15.91
CA ALA A 82 4.03 4.79 15.50
C ALA A 82 3.62 6.26 15.61
N GLY A 83 2.40 6.63 15.24
CA GLY A 83 1.85 7.98 15.41
C GLY A 83 1.78 8.40 16.88
N PHE A 84 1.39 7.49 17.76
CA PHE A 84 1.41 7.75 19.21
C PHE A 84 2.84 7.99 19.72
N VAL A 85 3.79 7.11 19.39
CA VAL A 85 5.17 7.19 19.90
C VAL A 85 5.95 8.36 19.31
N LEU A 86 5.82 8.61 18.01
CA LEU A 86 6.66 9.58 17.29
C LEU A 86 6.04 10.97 17.22
N LEU A 87 4.72 11.07 17.21
CA LEU A 87 3.99 12.32 16.98
C LEU A 87 3.12 12.72 18.17
N GLY A 88 3.00 11.87 19.20
CA GLY A 88 2.10 12.10 20.34
C GLY A 88 0.61 12.05 19.94
N GLU A 89 0.26 11.41 18.83
CA GLU A 89 -1.13 11.30 18.39
C GLU A 89 -1.94 10.44 19.37
N THR A 90 -3.02 10.99 19.90
CA THR A 90 -3.96 10.26 20.75
C THR A 90 -5.21 9.94 19.98
N LEU A 91 -5.75 8.75 20.20
CA LEU A 91 -6.98 8.27 19.58
C LEU A 91 -8.04 8.06 20.64
N SER A 92 -9.29 8.35 20.30
CA SER A 92 -10.41 8.04 21.18
C SER A 92 -10.55 6.52 21.37
N PRO A 93 -11.12 6.04 22.49
CA PRO A 93 -11.43 4.62 22.65
C PRO A 93 -12.32 4.06 21.54
N ALA A 94 -13.26 4.85 21.03
CA ALA A 94 -14.11 4.48 19.90
C ALA A 94 -13.30 4.29 18.62
N SER A 95 -12.39 5.23 18.31
CA SER A 95 -11.50 5.11 17.15
C SER A 95 -10.58 3.89 17.24
N LEU A 96 -10.04 3.60 18.44
CA LEU A 96 -9.22 2.39 18.66
C LEU A 96 -10.04 1.11 18.45
N ALA A 97 -11.27 1.05 18.99
CA ALA A 97 -12.16 -0.08 18.79
C ALA A 97 -12.52 -0.26 17.30
N GLY A 98 -12.81 0.83 16.60
CA GLY A 98 -13.06 0.84 15.16
C GLY A 98 -11.86 0.31 14.36
N MET A 99 -10.64 0.75 14.67
CA MET A 99 -9.41 0.28 14.04
C MET A 99 -9.15 -1.21 14.31
N LEU A 100 -9.40 -1.67 15.54
CA LEU A 100 -9.31 -3.09 15.87
C LEU A 100 -10.30 -3.91 15.04
N LEU A 101 -11.53 -3.43 14.91
CA LEU A 101 -12.56 -4.11 14.14
C LEU A 101 -12.20 -4.19 12.65
N VAL A 102 -11.70 -3.10 12.06
CA VAL A 102 -11.18 -3.09 10.68
C VAL A 102 -10.06 -4.10 10.53
N THR A 103 -9.06 -4.05 11.41
CA THR A 103 -7.88 -4.92 11.36
C THR A 103 -8.26 -6.40 11.48
N LEU A 104 -9.06 -6.76 12.50
CA LEU A 104 -9.49 -8.15 12.71
C LEU A 104 -10.39 -8.64 11.60
N GLY A 105 -11.28 -7.77 11.09
CA GLY A 105 -12.13 -8.07 9.94
C GLY A 105 -11.29 -8.45 8.71
N ILE A 106 -10.26 -7.68 8.39
CA ILE A 106 -9.39 -7.96 7.24
C ILE A 106 -8.53 -9.20 7.47
N ILE A 107 -7.90 -9.32 8.65
CA ILE A 107 -7.05 -10.46 8.98
C ILE A 107 -7.84 -11.77 8.97
N SER A 108 -9.12 -11.75 9.37
CA SER A 108 -9.98 -12.94 9.35
C SER A 108 -10.09 -13.60 7.95
N LEU A 109 -9.93 -12.81 6.89
CA LEU A 109 -9.91 -13.32 5.52
C LEU A 109 -8.72 -14.23 5.22
N ALA A 110 -7.62 -14.09 5.97
CA ALA A 110 -6.44 -14.93 5.81
C ALA A 110 -6.59 -16.31 6.45
N PHE A 111 -7.46 -16.48 7.44
CA PHE A 111 -7.67 -17.74 8.16
C PHE A 111 -8.63 -18.71 7.45
N ARG A 112 -8.58 -18.77 6.12
CA ARG A 112 -9.26 -19.86 5.40
C ARG A 112 -8.49 -21.16 5.64
N LYS A 113 -9.23 -22.24 5.95
CA LYS A 113 -8.68 -23.60 6.16
C LYS A 113 -7.80 -24.03 4.98
N ASN A 114 -6.50 -23.82 5.07
CA ASN A 114 -5.51 -24.39 4.21
C ASN A 114 -4.52 -25.12 5.10
N GLY A 115 -4.02 -26.25 4.66
CA GLY A 115 -3.40 -27.29 5.48
C GLY A 115 -2.01 -27.00 6.07
N GLY A 116 -1.62 -25.75 6.34
CA GLY A 116 -0.39 -25.42 7.05
C GLY A 116 0.90 -25.86 6.35
N THR A 117 0.92 -25.86 5.02
CA THR A 117 2.10 -26.21 4.21
C THR A 117 3.29 -25.31 4.48
N GLN A 118 4.50 -25.78 4.17
CA GLN A 118 5.72 -24.95 4.31
C GLN A 118 5.67 -23.67 3.47
N ASP A 119 5.03 -23.73 2.30
CA ASP A 119 4.85 -22.55 1.46
C ASP A 119 3.87 -21.55 2.08
N GLU A 120 2.79 -21.98 2.71
CA GLU A 120 1.89 -21.09 3.44
C GLU A 120 2.56 -20.39 4.63
N LYS A 121 3.42 -21.11 5.37
CA LYS A 121 4.22 -20.48 6.45
C LYS A 121 5.16 -19.41 5.91
N ARG A 122 5.82 -19.65 4.78
CA ARG A 122 6.67 -18.66 4.09
C ARG A 122 5.86 -17.48 3.59
N ALA A 123 4.70 -17.73 2.98
CA ALA A 123 3.78 -16.68 2.52
C ALA A 123 3.34 -15.79 3.68
N THR A 124 2.95 -16.38 4.81
CA THR A 124 2.56 -15.67 6.04
C THR A 124 3.72 -14.82 6.57
N LEU A 125 4.93 -15.39 6.69
CA LEU A 125 6.10 -14.64 7.16
C LEU A 125 6.39 -13.44 6.26
N TYR A 126 6.45 -13.63 4.94
CA TYR A 126 6.70 -12.54 4.01
C TYR A 126 5.56 -11.51 3.98
N ALA A 127 4.30 -11.92 4.17
CA ALA A 127 3.18 -11.00 4.29
C ALA A 127 3.26 -10.14 5.55
N LEU A 128 3.65 -10.72 6.70
CA LEU A 128 3.85 -9.96 7.94
C LEU A 128 5.04 -8.99 7.86
N ILE A 129 6.15 -9.41 7.24
CA ILE A 129 7.27 -8.50 6.95
C ILE A 129 6.81 -7.36 6.04
N THR A 130 5.99 -7.68 5.04
CA THR A 130 5.38 -6.69 4.13
C THR A 130 4.51 -5.70 4.92
N ALA A 131 3.70 -6.17 5.89
CA ALA A 131 2.90 -5.30 6.77
C ALA A 131 3.78 -4.33 7.58
N GLY A 132 4.90 -4.81 8.11
CA GLY A 132 5.89 -3.97 8.78
C GLY A 132 6.45 -2.87 7.88
N PHE A 133 6.83 -3.21 6.65
CA PHE A 133 7.27 -2.21 5.67
C PHE A 133 6.16 -1.22 5.31
N ILE A 134 4.90 -1.69 5.15
CA ILE A 134 3.75 -0.82 4.88
C ILE A 134 3.57 0.18 6.01
N ALA A 135 3.60 -0.27 7.25
CA ALA A 135 3.47 0.62 8.39
C ALA A 135 4.62 1.62 8.46
N SER A 136 5.86 1.16 8.23
CA SER A 136 7.05 2.02 8.29
C SER A 136 7.02 3.11 7.21
N TYR A 137 6.82 2.75 5.94
CA TYR A 137 6.78 3.79 4.90
C TYR A 137 5.57 4.71 5.05
N THR A 138 4.41 4.18 5.46
CA THR A 138 3.21 4.99 5.68
C THR A 138 3.43 6.04 6.78
N THR A 139 4.12 5.68 7.86
CA THR A 139 4.49 6.61 8.93
C THR A 139 5.49 7.65 8.44
N VAL A 140 6.56 7.23 7.76
CA VAL A 140 7.59 8.13 7.21
C VAL A 140 6.97 9.10 6.21
N ASP A 141 6.10 8.62 5.33
CA ASP A 141 5.43 9.44 4.32
C ASP A 141 4.45 10.43 4.94
N GLY A 142 3.72 10.00 5.98
CA GLY A 142 2.82 10.89 6.72
C GLY A 142 3.59 12.03 7.43
N ILE A 143 4.73 11.72 8.04
CA ILE A 143 5.63 12.72 8.63
C ILE A 143 6.22 13.62 7.53
N GLY A 144 6.70 13.04 6.45
CA GLY A 144 7.30 13.77 5.33
C GLY A 144 6.30 14.71 4.65
N ALA A 145 5.06 14.28 4.47
CA ALA A 145 4.00 15.12 3.90
C ALA A 145 3.61 16.30 4.81
N ARG A 146 3.74 16.16 6.14
CA ARG A 146 3.51 17.23 7.12
C ARG A 146 4.66 18.24 7.19
N LEU A 147 5.90 17.77 6.99
CA LEU A 147 7.11 18.61 7.00
C LEU A 147 7.37 19.29 5.67
N ALA A 148 6.85 18.76 4.58
CA ALA A 148 6.97 19.36 3.27
C ALA A 148 6.10 20.64 3.18
N GLU A 149 6.52 21.59 2.36
CA GLU A 149 5.77 22.83 2.12
C GLU A 149 4.34 22.55 1.64
N THR A 150 4.18 21.51 0.81
CA THR A 150 2.89 20.95 0.46
C THR A 150 2.98 19.43 0.40
N SER A 151 1.91 18.72 0.80
CA SER A 151 1.84 17.25 0.64
C SER A 151 1.97 16.81 -0.81
N PHE A 152 1.53 17.66 -1.74
CA PHE A 152 1.63 17.43 -3.18
C PHE A 152 3.10 17.45 -3.66
N ALA A 153 3.92 18.37 -3.13
CA ALA A 153 5.36 18.39 -3.42
C ALA A 153 6.03 17.10 -2.96
N TYR A 154 5.72 16.65 -1.74
CA TYR A 154 6.24 15.39 -1.23
C TYR A 154 5.88 14.20 -2.13
N VAL A 155 4.61 14.10 -2.53
CA VAL A 155 4.10 13.04 -3.42
C VAL A 155 4.82 13.03 -4.77
N ALA A 156 5.01 14.19 -5.39
CA ALA A 156 5.68 14.29 -6.68
C ALA A 156 7.11 13.74 -6.61
N TRP A 157 7.89 14.17 -5.62
CA TRP A 157 9.25 13.69 -5.40
C TRP A 157 9.31 12.22 -5.01
N LEU A 158 8.38 11.77 -4.16
CA LEU A 158 8.27 10.36 -3.77
C LEU A 158 8.12 9.44 -4.98
N PHE A 159 7.16 9.73 -5.88
CA PHE A 159 6.94 8.87 -7.04
C PHE A 159 8.11 8.86 -8.02
N VAL A 160 8.81 9.98 -8.19
CA VAL A 160 10.01 10.04 -9.03
C VAL A 160 11.11 9.15 -8.44
N LEU A 161 11.42 9.31 -7.15
CA LEU A 161 12.50 8.56 -6.49
C LEU A 161 12.17 7.07 -6.36
N ASP A 162 10.97 6.75 -5.92
CA ASP A 162 10.51 5.36 -5.75
C ASP A 162 10.45 4.61 -7.08
N GLY A 163 9.92 5.27 -8.12
CA GLY A 163 9.87 4.68 -9.45
C GLY A 163 11.25 4.51 -10.08
N ALA A 164 12.15 5.49 -9.93
CA ALA A 164 13.52 5.39 -10.43
C ALA A 164 14.27 4.25 -9.71
N ALA A 165 14.21 4.19 -8.38
CA ALA A 165 14.91 3.18 -7.59
C ALA A 165 14.43 1.75 -7.90
N PHE A 166 13.11 1.54 -7.93
CA PHE A 166 12.57 0.20 -8.18
C PHE A 166 12.73 -0.23 -9.64
N THR A 167 12.65 0.70 -10.59
CA THR A 167 12.96 0.44 -12.00
C THR A 167 14.42 0.06 -12.20
N ALA A 168 15.35 0.79 -11.58
CA ALA A 168 16.78 0.47 -11.61
C ALA A 168 17.04 -0.94 -11.03
N LEU A 169 16.41 -1.30 -9.91
CA LEU A 169 16.50 -2.63 -9.34
C LEU A 169 15.98 -3.72 -10.28
N ALA A 170 14.85 -3.47 -10.96
CA ALA A 170 14.27 -4.43 -11.89
C ALA A 170 15.14 -4.63 -13.12
N LEU A 171 15.69 -3.56 -13.68
CA LEU A 171 16.66 -3.60 -14.80
C LEU A 171 17.93 -4.35 -14.41
N TRP A 172 18.45 -4.09 -13.22
CA TRP A 172 19.64 -4.78 -12.71
C TRP A 172 19.41 -6.29 -12.58
N ARG A 173 18.22 -6.71 -12.12
CA ARG A 173 17.91 -8.12 -11.88
C ARG A 173 17.46 -8.89 -13.10
N ARG A 174 16.81 -8.26 -14.06
CA ARG A 174 16.17 -8.90 -15.22
C ARG A 174 16.78 -8.50 -16.55
N GLY A 175 17.64 -7.48 -16.57
CA GLY A 175 18.18 -6.90 -17.78
C GLY A 175 17.18 -6.04 -18.56
N PRO A 176 17.64 -5.26 -19.55
CA PRO A 176 16.83 -4.29 -20.27
C PRO A 176 15.78 -4.91 -21.22
N GLY A 177 15.94 -6.18 -21.60
CA GLY A 177 15.03 -6.86 -22.54
C GLY A 177 13.79 -7.49 -21.93
N ALA A 178 13.68 -7.55 -20.61
CA ALA A 178 12.71 -8.40 -19.96
C ALA A 178 11.25 -7.86 -19.94
N ALA A 179 10.99 -6.57 -20.24
CA ALA A 179 9.81 -5.97 -19.67
C ALA A 179 8.99 -5.00 -20.52
N TRP A 180 9.52 -4.40 -21.54
CA TRP A 180 9.00 -3.13 -22.03
C TRP A 180 8.24 -3.27 -23.34
N SER A 181 7.09 -3.98 -23.32
CA SER A 181 6.14 -3.85 -24.41
C SER A 181 5.35 -2.55 -24.26
N PRO A 182 5.46 -1.57 -25.17
CA PRO A 182 4.71 -0.31 -25.10
C PRO A 182 3.20 -0.52 -24.99
N ALA A 183 2.65 -1.55 -25.63
CA ALA A 183 1.24 -1.88 -25.56
C ALA A 183 0.81 -2.33 -24.15
N THR A 184 1.64 -3.12 -23.46
CA THR A 184 1.36 -3.56 -22.08
C THR A 184 1.49 -2.39 -21.10
N LEU A 185 2.48 -1.52 -21.30
CA LEU A 185 2.65 -0.30 -20.52
C LEU A 185 1.41 0.60 -20.63
N LEU A 186 0.97 0.92 -21.84
CA LEU A 186 -0.14 1.85 -22.04
C LEU A 186 -1.49 1.28 -21.63
N ARG A 187 -1.79 0.02 -22.01
CA ARG A 187 -3.11 -0.57 -21.72
C ARG A 187 -3.31 -0.99 -20.26
N GLN A 188 -2.27 -1.51 -19.62
CA GLN A 188 -2.37 -2.09 -18.28
C GLN A 188 -1.68 -1.24 -17.21
N GLY A 189 -0.58 -0.59 -17.54
CA GLY A 189 0.23 0.17 -16.59
C GLY A 189 -0.32 1.56 -16.32
N LEU A 190 -0.68 2.32 -17.35
CA LEU A 190 -1.04 3.73 -17.21
C LEU A 190 -2.30 3.97 -16.35
N PRO A 191 -3.43 3.26 -16.52
CA PRO A 191 -4.58 3.44 -15.63
C PRO A 191 -4.25 3.10 -14.17
N GLY A 192 -3.46 2.04 -13.95
CA GLY A 192 -3.02 1.67 -12.60
C GLY A 192 -2.10 2.70 -11.97
N ALA A 193 -1.15 3.26 -12.73
CA ALA A 193 -0.25 4.30 -12.27
C ALA A 193 -0.99 5.60 -11.92
N LEU A 194 -1.92 6.05 -12.76
CA LEU A 194 -2.76 7.22 -12.50
C LEU A 194 -3.58 7.05 -11.23
N LEU A 195 -4.29 5.93 -11.10
CA LEU A 195 -5.07 5.63 -9.90
C LEU A 195 -4.20 5.55 -8.65
N GLN A 196 -3.00 4.97 -8.75
CA GLN A 196 -2.05 4.90 -7.64
C GLN A 196 -1.60 6.28 -7.21
N VAL A 197 -1.19 7.14 -8.14
CA VAL A 197 -0.72 8.50 -7.86
C VAL A 197 -1.82 9.32 -7.19
N VAL A 198 -3.02 9.34 -7.77
CA VAL A 198 -4.17 10.09 -7.22
C VAL A 198 -4.57 9.55 -5.85
N ALA A 199 -4.74 8.24 -5.71
CA ALA A 199 -5.14 7.64 -4.43
C ALA A 199 -4.12 7.91 -3.33
N TYR A 200 -2.81 7.80 -3.64
CA TYR A 200 -1.77 8.03 -2.65
C TYR A 200 -1.62 9.51 -2.30
N ALA A 201 -1.78 10.41 -3.26
CA ALA A 201 -1.81 11.85 -3.01
C ALA A 201 -2.95 12.24 -2.05
N LEU A 202 -4.14 11.67 -2.24
CA LEU A 202 -5.28 11.89 -1.33
C LEU A 202 -4.99 11.35 0.08
N VAL A 203 -4.38 10.18 0.19
CA VAL A 203 -3.99 9.60 1.49
C VAL A 203 -3.01 10.51 2.22
N LEU A 204 -1.94 10.95 1.56
CA LEU A 204 -0.93 11.81 2.18
C LEU A 204 -1.50 13.19 2.51
N TRP A 205 -2.37 13.74 1.66
CA TRP A 205 -3.10 14.97 2.00
C TRP A 205 -3.96 14.78 3.26
N ALA A 206 -4.72 13.69 3.36
CA ALA A 206 -5.53 13.39 4.53
C ALA A 206 -4.68 13.22 5.80
N MET A 207 -3.50 12.62 5.70
CA MET A 207 -2.54 12.49 6.81
C MET A 207 -1.99 13.81 7.32
N THR A 208 -2.08 14.90 6.55
CA THR A 208 -1.78 16.25 7.05
C THR A 208 -2.92 16.86 7.87
N LYS A 209 -4.11 16.26 7.85
CA LYS A 209 -5.34 16.80 8.49
C LYS A 209 -5.83 15.94 9.66
N ALA A 210 -5.44 14.67 9.71
CA ALA A 210 -5.93 13.70 10.69
C ALA A 210 -4.80 12.78 11.18
N PRO A 211 -4.97 12.08 12.32
CA PRO A 211 -4.02 11.09 12.82
C PRO A 211 -3.69 10.01 11.79
N LEU A 212 -2.41 9.66 11.69
CA LEU A 212 -1.91 8.73 10.67
C LEU A 212 -2.63 7.37 10.71
N GLY A 213 -2.86 6.88 11.93
CA GLY A 213 -3.53 5.60 12.15
C GLY A 213 -4.97 5.59 11.62
N LEU A 214 -5.74 6.67 11.84
CA LEU A 214 -7.13 6.77 11.35
C LEU A 214 -7.17 6.78 9.83
N VAL A 215 -6.35 7.62 9.18
CA VAL A 215 -6.27 7.66 7.72
C VAL A 215 -5.86 6.31 7.16
N SER A 216 -4.90 5.62 7.81
CA SER A 216 -4.49 4.28 7.41
C SER A 216 -5.63 3.27 7.53
N ALA A 217 -6.43 3.33 8.61
CA ALA A 217 -7.57 2.42 8.80
C ALA A 217 -8.69 2.67 7.79
N VAL A 218 -9.05 3.94 7.55
CA VAL A 218 -10.06 4.30 6.54
C VAL A 218 -9.63 3.86 5.13
N ARG A 219 -8.34 3.96 4.80
CA ARG A 219 -7.79 3.45 3.52
C ARG A 219 -8.08 1.97 3.30
N GLU A 220 -8.17 1.17 4.35
CA GLU A 220 -8.45 -0.26 4.24
C GLU A 220 -9.89 -0.59 3.81
N THR A 221 -10.81 0.38 3.78
CA THR A 221 -12.13 0.22 3.15
C THR A 221 -12.02 -0.21 1.68
N SER A 222 -10.89 0.08 1.04
CA SER A 222 -10.57 -0.41 -0.31
C SER A 222 -10.72 -1.93 -0.47
N VAL A 223 -10.56 -2.70 0.60
CA VAL A 223 -10.76 -4.16 0.61
C VAL A 223 -12.23 -4.50 0.37
N VAL A 224 -13.17 -3.72 0.94
CA VAL A 224 -14.61 -3.88 0.73
C VAL A 224 -14.97 -3.61 -0.72
N PHE A 225 -14.47 -2.50 -1.28
CA PHE A 225 -14.68 -2.17 -2.69
C PHE A 225 -14.08 -3.21 -3.62
N ALA A 226 -12.89 -3.73 -3.32
CA ALA A 226 -12.28 -4.82 -4.08
C ALA A 226 -13.13 -6.09 -4.08
N ALA A 227 -13.72 -6.45 -2.92
CA ALA A 227 -14.63 -7.59 -2.81
C ALA A 227 -15.94 -7.35 -3.60
N LEU A 228 -16.52 -6.16 -3.53
CA LEU A 228 -17.72 -5.79 -4.31
C LEU A 228 -17.45 -5.86 -5.82
N ILE A 229 -16.35 -5.29 -6.28
CA ILE A 229 -15.93 -5.33 -7.69
C ILE A 229 -15.74 -6.78 -8.16
N SER A 230 -15.07 -7.61 -7.33
CA SER A 230 -14.88 -9.04 -7.63
C SER A 230 -16.22 -9.76 -7.78
N SER A 231 -17.17 -9.47 -6.88
CA SER A 231 -18.51 -10.09 -6.95
C SER A 231 -19.35 -9.60 -8.12
N LEU A 232 -19.40 -8.27 -8.33
CA LEU A 232 -20.31 -7.67 -9.32
C LEU A 232 -19.79 -7.77 -10.76
N ILE A 233 -18.48 -7.56 -10.95
CA ILE A 233 -17.86 -7.51 -12.29
C ILE A 233 -17.31 -8.87 -12.67
N LEU A 234 -16.56 -9.54 -11.78
CA LEU A 234 -15.95 -10.83 -12.05
C LEU A 234 -16.91 -11.99 -11.77
N LYS A 235 -18.12 -11.72 -11.22
CA LYS A 235 -19.14 -12.72 -10.85
C LYS A 235 -18.60 -13.82 -9.94
N GLU A 236 -17.56 -13.50 -9.15
CA GLU A 236 -17.02 -14.42 -8.15
C GLU A 236 -17.98 -14.45 -6.94
N LYS A 237 -18.33 -15.64 -6.46
CA LYS A 237 -19.18 -15.77 -5.28
C LYS A 237 -18.41 -15.29 -4.05
N LEU A 238 -18.90 -14.25 -3.40
CA LEU A 238 -18.41 -13.82 -2.08
C LEU A 238 -18.71 -14.94 -1.08
N GLY A 239 -17.66 -15.51 -0.50
CA GLY A 239 -17.84 -16.44 0.60
C GLY A 239 -18.35 -15.70 1.85
N PRO A 240 -19.01 -16.40 2.80
CA PRO A 240 -19.57 -15.78 4.00
C PRO A 240 -18.53 -14.98 4.82
N MET A 241 -17.28 -15.46 4.85
CA MET A 241 -16.19 -14.76 5.52
C MET A 241 -15.85 -13.40 4.90
N ALA A 242 -15.96 -13.28 3.57
CA ALA A 242 -15.75 -11.99 2.90
C ALA A 242 -16.86 -10.98 3.23
N ALA A 243 -18.10 -11.47 3.36
CA ALA A 243 -19.24 -10.63 3.79
C ALA A 243 -19.06 -10.16 5.25
N ILE A 244 -18.68 -11.07 6.15
CA ILE A 244 -18.40 -10.74 7.57
C ILE A 244 -17.25 -9.71 7.66
N ALA A 245 -16.17 -9.90 6.93
CA ALA A 245 -15.05 -8.96 6.91
C ALA A 245 -15.47 -7.58 6.39
N ALA A 246 -16.27 -7.54 5.32
CA ALA A 246 -16.79 -6.28 4.77
C ALA A 246 -17.67 -5.54 5.78
N LEU A 247 -18.56 -6.26 6.49
CA LEU A 247 -19.39 -5.67 7.56
C LEU A 247 -18.54 -5.18 8.73
N ALA A 248 -17.52 -5.95 9.15
CA ALA A 248 -16.61 -5.54 10.22
C ALA A 248 -15.84 -4.26 9.84
N VAL A 249 -15.35 -4.18 8.60
CA VAL A 249 -14.67 -2.98 8.11
C VAL A 249 -15.62 -1.78 8.08
N ALA A 250 -16.84 -1.95 7.55
CA ALA A 250 -17.82 -0.87 7.50
C ALA A 250 -18.21 -0.37 8.91
N ALA A 251 -18.49 -1.29 9.84
CA ALA A 251 -18.79 -0.95 11.23
C ALA A 251 -17.60 -0.27 11.94
N GLY A 252 -16.38 -0.76 11.66
CA GLY A 252 -15.16 -0.15 12.20
C GLY A 252 -14.95 1.28 11.74
N VAL A 253 -15.23 1.58 10.47
CA VAL A 253 -15.13 2.95 9.93
C VAL A 253 -16.18 3.88 10.57
N ILE A 254 -17.41 3.42 10.75
CA ILE A 254 -18.45 4.19 11.46
C ILE A 254 -17.99 4.55 12.88
N LEU A 255 -17.35 3.61 13.60
CA LEU A 255 -16.82 3.86 14.94
C LEU A 255 -15.62 4.82 14.95
N ILE A 256 -14.88 4.92 13.83
CA ILE A 256 -13.76 5.87 13.69
C ILE A 256 -14.26 7.31 13.52
N GLU A 257 -15.40 7.49 12.87
CA GLU A 257 -15.97 8.80 12.54
C GLU A 257 -16.86 9.37 13.69
N GLY A 258 -17.37 8.51 14.55
CA GLY A 258 -18.22 8.91 15.70
C GLY A 258 -17.44 9.14 16.96
#